data_ae28edf7664c52d56db3e0f6d6e4f891
#
_entry.id   ae28edf7664c52d56db3e0f6d6e4f891
#
_cell.length_a   1.000
_cell.length_b   1.000
_cell.length_c   1.000
_cell.angle_alpha   90.00
_cell.angle_beta   90.00
_cell.angle_gamma   90.00
#
_symmetry.space_group_name_H-M   'P 1'
#
loop_
_entity.id
_entity.type
_entity.pdbx_description
1 polymer ?
#
loop_
_entity_poly.entity_id
_entity_poly.type
_entity_poly.pdbx_seq_one_letter_code
_entity_poly.pdbx_strand_id
1 'polypeptide(L)'
;MEQRRKWTSFGWERPLLLVGALAVGVFIAVNSCDSSKTSGIGGGAGGAGNIGTAFAADSTILAAAQAADSGRKTFRYDTFGDEAFWGGKLRLHEAIAGSANGGVGPGVSPETALAVGLKVDAEAVPAEVAAGIKNGTVDLKDPKTTLALLKLNAVVGVTGFFTSTGGLQSMGIQCALCHSTVDDSFAPGIGKRLDGWPNRDLNVGAIISLAPDLSPFTTALQVDEATVRKVLGAWGPGRFDAELMMDGQGFRPDGKTAATLLPAAFGLAGVGLHTYTGWGSVTHWNAFVANLEMMGVGRFFDPRLNNATKFPVATRNKFFNVEREVADDRITSKLGDLHLYQLALKAPPAPAGTFDATAAERGKALFNDKAECYSCHTPPTFSEPGWPMHTAAEIGIDDFQAKRSPDERYRTTPLGGLHTRAKGGFYHDGRFADLAAVVEHYDAFFKLGLSGDEKADLVWYLKSL
;
A
#
# COMPACT_ATOMS: atom_id res chain seq x y z
N MET A 1 -29.89 -9.81 -20.21
CA MET A 1 -30.16 -11.16 -19.70
C MET A 1 -29.17 -12.21 -20.22
N GLU A 2 -28.60 -12.08 -21.41
CA GLU A 2 -27.71 -13.09 -22.00
C GLU A 2 -26.28 -13.07 -21.41
N GLN A 3 -25.79 -11.95 -20.89
CA GLN A 3 -24.48 -11.86 -20.22
C GLN A 3 -24.45 -12.43 -18.79
N ARG A 4 -25.61 -12.56 -18.10
CA ARG A 4 -25.69 -13.11 -16.75
C ARG A 4 -25.55 -14.64 -16.69
N ARG A 5 -25.74 -15.38 -17.80
CA ARG A 5 -25.79 -16.86 -17.79
C ARG A 5 -24.45 -17.56 -18.02
N LYS A 6 -23.35 -16.84 -18.29
CA LYS A 6 -22.04 -17.47 -18.57
C LYS A 6 -21.20 -17.84 -17.36
N TRP A 7 -21.61 -17.48 -16.15
CA TRP A 7 -20.82 -17.71 -14.94
C TRP A 7 -21.11 -19.03 -14.19
N THR A 8 -22.13 -19.80 -14.57
CA THR A 8 -22.54 -21.01 -13.83
C THR A 8 -22.20 -22.35 -14.46
N SER A 9 -21.46 -22.40 -15.58
CA SER A 9 -21.17 -23.68 -16.25
C SER A 9 -19.71 -23.93 -16.54
N PHE A 10 -18.85 -24.01 -15.51
CA PHE A 10 -17.67 -24.88 -15.59
C PHE A 10 -18.05 -26.23 -14.96
N GLY A 11 -18.64 -27.09 -15.77
CA GLY A 11 -18.90 -28.48 -15.45
C GLY A 11 -17.58 -29.23 -15.32
N TRP A 12 -17.24 -29.62 -14.13
CA TRP A 12 -16.22 -30.64 -13.89
C TRP A 12 -16.86 -32.01 -14.16
N GLU A 13 -16.72 -32.54 -15.37
CA GLU A 13 -16.94 -33.96 -15.61
C GLU A 13 -15.84 -34.73 -14.89
N ARG A 14 -16.19 -35.46 -13.86
CA ARG A 14 -15.34 -36.40 -13.18
C ARG A 14 -15.27 -37.70 -13.97
N PRO A 15 -14.10 -38.21 -14.35
CA PRO A 15 -14.01 -39.60 -14.78
C PRO A 15 -14.17 -40.52 -13.54
N LEU A 16 -15.15 -41.40 -13.61
CA LEU A 16 -15.30 -42.51 -12.68
C LEU A 16 -14.15 -43.49 -12.87
N LEU A 17 -13.21 -43.54 -11.95
CA LEU A 17 -12.27 -44.64 -11.79
C LEU A 17 -12.73 -45.47 -10.59
N LEU A 18 -13.26 -46.64 -10.89
CA LEU A 18 -13.46 -47.75 -9.95
C LEU A 18 -12.09 -48.25 -9.44
N VAL A 19 -11.79 -48.06 -8.17
CA VAL A 19 -10.72 -48.79 -7.49
C VAL A 19 -11.27 -49.44 -6.24
N GLY A 20 -11.06 -50.73 -6.18
CA GLY A 20 -11.62 -51.64 -5.19
C GLY A 20 -11.17 -51.37 -3.75
N ALA A 21 -12.02 -51.79 -2.86
CA ALA A 21 -11.92 -51.77 -1.43
C ALA A 21 -10.71 -52.56 -0.90
N LEU A 22 -9.90 -51.90 -0.07
CA LEU A 22 -9.09 -52.57 0.95
C LEU A 22 -9.37 -51.87 2.28
N ALA A 23 -10.11 -52.56 3.13
CA ALA A 23 -10.43 -52.15 4.47
C ALA A 23 -9.20 -52.30 5.37
N VAL A 24 -8.65 -51.21 5.88
CA VAL A 24 -7.81 -51.21 7.07
C VAL A 24 -8.50 -50.32 8.10
N GLY A 25 -9.04 -50.95 9.12
CA GLY A 25 -9.68 -50.28 10.24
C GLY A 25 -8.65 -49.55 11.10
N VAL A 26 -8.80 -48.26 11.19
CA VAL A 26 -8.19 -47.47 12.26
C VAL A 26 -9.32 -46.88 13.07
N PHE A 27 -9.49 -47.37 14.29
CA PHE A 27 -10.42 -46.82 15.29
C PHE A 27 -9.90 -45.44 15.71
N ILE A 28 -10.49 -44.38 15.24
CA ILE A 28 -10.38 -43.05 15.86
C ILE A 28 -11.56 -42.87 16.78
N ALA A 29 -11.30 -42.85 18.09
CA ALA A 29 -12.26 -42.49 19.08
C ALA A 29 -12.63 -41.00 18.90
N VAL A 30 -13.82 -40.72 18.35
CA VAL A 30 -14.42 -39.39 18.32
C VAL A 30 -15.08 -39.16 19.65
N ASN A 31 -14.46 -38.40 20.54
CA ASN A 31 -15.13 -37.86 21.70
C ASN A 31 -16.20 -36.88 21.24
N SER A 32 -17.46 -37.29 21.34
CA SER A 32 -18.62 -36.42 21.17
C SER A 32 -18.61 -35.36 22.27
N CYS A 33 -18.46 -34.09 21.86
CA CYS A 33 -18.76 -32.97 22.75
C CYS A 33 -20.26 -32.92 23.03
N ASP A 34 -20.63 -33.24 24.26
CA ASP A 34 -21.96 -33.10 24.80
C ASP A 34 -22.33 -31.61 24.92
N SER A 35 -23.35 -31.22 24.19
CA SER A 35 -23.86 -29.84 24.11
C SER A 35 -24.92 -29.55 25.19
N SER A 36 -24.59 -29.73 26.47
CA SER A 36 -25.46 -29.33 27.57
C SER A 36 -24.69 -28.82 28.77
N LYS A 37 -24.18 -27.58 28.68
CA LYS A 37 -24.00 -26.67 29.82
C LYS A 37 -23.82 -25.23 29.33
N THR A 38 -24.93 -24.57 29.05
CA THR A 38 -24.99 -23.11 29.06
C THR A 38 -24.97 -22.64 30.49
N SER A 39 -23.81 -22.29 31.01
CA SER A 39 -23.67 -21.45 32.19
C SER A 39 -23.26 -20.05 31.74
N GLY A 40 -24.14 -19.09 32.08
CA GLY A 40 -24.02 -17.69 31.73
C GLY A 40 -22.66 -17.09 32.12
N ILE A 41 -22.04 -16.44 31.16
CA ILE A 41 -20.87 -15.57 31.42
C ILE A 41 -21.44 -14.18 31.65
N GLY A 42 -21.56 -13.86 32.96
CA GLY A 42 -21.77 -12.49 33.41
C GLY A 42 -20.62 -11.60 32.98
N GLY A 43 -20.95 -10.41 32.46
CA GLY A 43 -19.99 -9.40 32.08
C GLY A 43 -19.09 -9.00 33.27
N GLY A 44 -17.83 -9.36 33.19
CA GLY A 44 -16.75 -8.91 34.03
C GLY A 44 -15.64 -8.32 33.18
N ALA A 45 -15.37 -7.03 33.30
CA ALA A 45 -14.17 -6.38 32.79
C ALA A 45 -12.94 -7.00 33.50
N GLY A 46 -12.27 -7.97 32.87
CA GLY A 46 -11.14 -8.66 33.46
C GLY A 46 -10.67 -9.87 32.66
N GLY A 47 -10.31 -9.73 31.39
CA GLY A 47 -9.91 -10.85 30.57
C GLY A 47 -8.68 -10.68 29.68
N ALA A 48 -7.96 -9.55 29.75
CA ALA A 48 -6.74 -9.36 28.98
C ALA A 48 -5.51 -10.06 29.61
N GLY A 49 -5.60 -10.51 30.87
CA GLY A 49 -4.45 -11.05 31.61
C GLY A 49 -4.11 -12.51 31.34
N ASN A 50 -5.05 -13.33 30.89
CA ASN A 50 -4.84 -14.79 30.80
C ASN A 50 -4.46 -15.33 29.41
N ILE A 51 -4.65 -14.57 28.36
CA ILE A 51 -4.23 -15.00 27.02
C ILE A 51 -2.71 -14.88 26.87
N GLY A 52 -2.10 -13.85 27.49
CA GLY A 52 -0.66 -13.63 27.43
C GLY A 52 0.19 -14.73 28.06
N THR A 53 -0.30 -15.40 29.11
CA THR A 53 0.47 -16.46 29.81
C THR A 53 0.38 -17.82 29.13
N ALA A 54 -0.74 -18.15 28.49
CA ALA A 54 -0.92 -19.40 27.79
C ALA A 54 -0.05 -19.52 26.53
N PHE A 55 0.24 -18.42 25.84
CA PHE A 55 1.05 -18.38 24.61
C PHE A 55 2.50 -17.94 24.84
N ALA A 56 2.85 -17.45 26.04
CA ALA A 56 4.20 -16.95 26.34
C ALA A 56 5.31 -18.01 26.28
N ALA A 57 4.95 -19.29 26.30
CA ALA A 57 5.88 -20.44 26.22
C ALA A 57 5.86 -21.12 24.83
N ASP A 58 4.97 -20.73 23.90
CA ASP A 58 4.93 -21.32 22.57
C ASP A 58 6.01 -20.67 21.69
N SER A 59 6.99 -21.49 21.30
CA SER A 59 8.13 -21.03 20.48
C SER A 59 7.71 -20.49 19.10
N THR A 60 6.62 -20.99 18.54
CA THR A 60 6.07 -20.50 17.25
C THR A 60 5.50 -19.10 17.39
N ILE A 61 4.74 -18.86 18.45
CA ILE A 61 4.17 -17.53 18.74
C ILE A 61 5.27 -16.51 19.04
N LEU A 62 6.28 -16.90 19.84
CA LEU A 62 7.43 -16.03 20.12
C LEU A 62 8.22 -15.68 18.85
N ALA A 63 8.49 -16.67 17.99
CA ALA A 63 9.18 -16.45 16.71
C ALA A 63 8.35 -15.53 15.80
N ALA A 64 7.04 -15.72 15.71
CA ALA A 64 6.16 -14.86 14.92
C ALA A 64 6.13 -13.40 15.45
N ALA A 65 6.12 -13.21 16.77
CA ALA A 65 6.18 -11.88 17.38
C ALA A 65 7.52 -11.19 17.11
N GLN A 66 8.65 -11.92 17.20
CA GLN A 66 9.97 -11.39 16.87
C GLN A 66 10.08 -11.01 15.39
N ALA A 67 9.60 -11.87 14.49
CA ALA A 67 9.59 -11.61 13.05
C ALA A 67 8.70 -10.40 12.71
N ALA A 68 7.54 -10.25 13.36
CA ALA A 68 6.68 -9.08 13.18
C ALA A 68 7.36 -7.78 13.67
N ASP A 69 8.11 -7.80 14.78
CA ASP A 69 8.86 -6.63 15.25
C ASP A 69 10.03 -6.29 14.32
N SER A 70 10.76 -7.30 13.83
CA SER A 70 11.80 -7.14 12.81
C SER A 70 11.22 -6.56 11.51
N GLY A 71 10.11 -7.12 11.03
CA GLY A 71 9.40 -6.63 9.85
C GLY A 71 8.90 -5.19 9.99
N ARG A 72 8.42 -4.80 11.19
CA ARG A 72 8.03 -3.42 11.49
C ARG A 72 9.23 -2.47 11.42
N LYS A 73 10.39 -2.87 11.94
CA LYS A 73 11.61 -2.07 11.85
C LYS A 73 12.04 -1.91 10.40
N THR A 74 11.99 -2.99 9.62
CA THR A 74 12.26 -2.96 8.17
C THR A 74 11.30 -2.01 7.44
N PHE A 75 10.00 -2.14 7.67
CA PHE A 75 8.97 -1.30 7.06
C PHE A 75 9.15 0.20 7.37
N ARG A 76 9.52 0.51 8.62
CA ARG A 76 9.58 1.89 9.13
C ARG A 76 10.90 2.59 8.90
N TYR A 77 12.03 1.84 8.81
CA TYR A 77 13.35 2.46 8.92
C TYR A 77 14.40 1.92 7.93
N ASP A 78 14.11 0.83 7.19
CA ASP A 78 15.10 0.24 6.30
C ASP A 78 15.05 0.90 4.92
N THR A 79 16.21 1.36 4.46
CA THR A 79 16.39 1.97 3.13
C THR A 79 16.89 0.94 2.10
N PHE A 80 17.19 -0.28 2.52
CA PHE A 80 17.75 -1.32 1.65
C PHE A 80 18.99 -0.89 0.87
N GLY A 81 19.69 0.17 1.33
CA GLY A 81 20.86 0.72 0.65
C GLY A 81 20.53 1.73 -0.45
N ASP A 82 19.31 2.18 -0.55
CA ASP A 82 18.83 3.13 -1.56
C ASP A 82 19.39 4.55 -1.39
N GLU A 83 20.02 4.85 -0.25
CA GLU A 83 20.76 6.08 -0.02
C GLU A 83 21.86 6.32 -1.06
N ALA A 84 22.37 5.27 -1.68
CA ALA A 84 23.32 5.36 -2.80
C ALA A 84 22.67 5.96 -4.06
N PHE A 85 21.35 5.83 -4.21
CA PHE A 85 20.60 6.41 -5.32
C PHE A 85 20.05 7.80 -4.94
N TRP A 86 19.24 7.90 -3.89
CA TRP A 86 18.57 9.14 -3.51
C TRP A 86 19.53 10.23 -3.05
N GLY A 87 20.47 9.85 -2.20
CA GLY A 87 21.53 10.73 -1.74
C GLY A 87 22.73 10.78 -2.71
N GLY A 88 23.18 9.60 -3.21
CA GLY A 88 24.38 9.51 -4.00
C GLY A 88 24.21 10.04 -5.43
N LYS A 89 23.23 9.50 -6.19
CA LYS A 89 23.05 9.86 -7.62
C LYS A 89 22.19 11.10 -7.80
N LEU A 90 21.01 11.15 -7.18
CA LEU A 90 20.09 12.29 -7.31
C LEU A 90 20.53 13.51 -6.49
N ARG A 91 21.39 13.31 -5.48
CA ARG A 91 21.88 14.34 -4.56
C ARG A 91 20.74 15.08 -3.83
N LEU A 92 19.62 14.39 -3.60
CA LEU A 92 18.43 15.01 -3.01
C LEU A 92 18.67 15.56 -1.60
N HIS A 93 19.58 14.94 -0.84
CA HIS A 93 20.01 15.42 0.48
C HIS A 93 20.58 16.84 0.44
N GLU A 94 21.23 17.25 -0.66
CA GLU A 94 21.76 18.62 -0.80
C GLU A 94 20.63 19.64 -0.94
N ALA A 95 19.58 19.32 -1.71
CA ALA A 95 18.40 20.17 -1.81
C ALA A 95 17.64 20.26 -0.47
N ILE A 96 17.61 19.16 0.31
CA ILE A 96 17.00 19.15 1.66
C ILE A 96 17.78 20.06 2.60
N ALA A 97 19.12 19.93 2.63
CA ALA A 97 19.97 20.72 3.51
C ALA A 97 19.93 22.22 3.18
N GLY A 98 19.95 22.54 1.89
CA GLY A 98 20.08 23.92 1.43
C GLY A 98 21.49 24.49 1.57
N SER A 99 21.78 25.57 0.86
CA SER A 99 23.11 26.20 0.81
C SER A 99 23.62 26.68 2.18
N ALA A 100 22.72 27.09 3.07
CA ALA A 100 23.05 27.50 4.43
C ALA A 100 23.54 26.36 5.33
N ASN A 101 23.30 25.08 4.94
CA ASN A 101 23.65 23.90 5.72
C ASN A 101 24.54 22.92 4.91
N GLY A 102 25.27 23.43 3.94
CA GLY A 102 26.24 22.65 3.16
C GLY A 102 25.66 21.93 1.93
N GLY A 103 24.42 22.23 1.56
CA GLY A 103 23.76 21.72 0.36
C GLY A 103 23.60 22.78 -0.73
N VAL A 104 22.48 22.72 -1.48
CA VAL A 104 22.17 23.63 -2.59
C VAL A 104 20.74 24.21 -2.44
N GLY A 105 20.54 25.41 -3.01
CA GLY A 105 19.23 26.07 -2.98
C GLY A 105 18.80 26.54 -1.59
N PRO A 106 17.49 26.80 -1.38
CA PRO A 106 16.96 27.36 -0.12
C PRO A 106 16.91 26.36 1.03
N GLY A 107 16.98 25.04 0.76
CA GLY A 107 16.69 23.99 1.72
C GLY A 107 15.20 23.69 1.83
N VAL A 108 14.85 22.60 2.52
CA VAL A 108 13.48 22.16 2.74
C VAL A 108 13.14 22.36 4.21
N SER A 109 12.23 23.30 4.49
CA SER A 109 11.69 23.51 5.84
C SER A 109 10.65 22.45 6.19
N PRO A 110 10.33 22.21 7.48
CA PRO A 110 9.21 21.35 7.88
C PRO A 110 7.87 21.78 7.25
N GLU A 111 7.59 23.08 7.15
CA GLU A 111 6.38 23.61 6.51
C GLU A 111 6.31 23.17 5.04
N THR A 112 7.42 23.29 4.29
CA THR A 112 7.51 22.84 2.90
C THR A 112 7.37 21.32 2.79
N ALA A 113 7.99 20.57 3.69
CA ALA A 113 7.93 19.10 3.71
C ALA A 113 6.49 18.61 3.98
N LEU A 114 5.80 19.22 4.95
CA LEU A 114 4.38 18.92 5.25
C LEU A 114 3.46 19.30 4.07
N ALA A 115 3.73 20.43 3.39
CA ALA A 115 2.94 20.85 2.24
C ALA A 115 3.01 19.88 1.05
N VAL A 116 4.11 19.16 0.88
CA VAL A 116 4.23 18.07 -0.11
C VAL A 116 3.83 16.70 0.45
N GLY A 117 3.21 16.67 1.63
CA GLY A 117 2.59 15.48 2.21
C GLY A 117 3.51 14.58 3.02
N LEU A 118 4.75 14.98 3.31
CA LEU A 118 5.54 14.29 4.31
C LEU A 118 4.88 14.38 5.68
N LYS A 119 5.15 13.43 6.57
CA LYS A 119 4.55 13.31 7.89
C LYS A 119 5.62 13.28 8.97
N VAL A 120 5.25 13.70 10.17
CA VAL A 120 6.12 13.66 11.35
C VAL A 120 5.50 12.75 12.42
N ASP A 121 6.25 11.74 12.83
CA ASP A 121 5.90 10.85 13.94
C ASP A 121 6.10 11.57 15.26
N ALA A 122 5.01 11.96 15.90
CA ALA A 122 5.06 12.67 17.19
C ALA A 122 5.68 11.83 18.31
N GLU A 123 5.61 10.48 18.22
CA GLU A 123 6.23 9.59 19.23
C GLU A 123 7.78 9.56 19.13
N ALA A 124 8.34 9.96 17.98
CA ALA A 124 9.79 10.09 17.80
C ALA A 124 10.34 11.47 18.18
N VAL A 125 9.46 12.45 18.47
CA VAL A 125 9.86 13.81 18.82
C VAL A 125 9.96 13.95 20.33
N PRO A 126 11.13 14.38 20.90
CA PRO A 126 11.27 14.65 22.33
C PRO A 126 10.25 15.67 22.83
N ALA A 127 9.82 15.52 24.10
CA ALA A 127 8.76 16.35 24.67
C ALA A 127 9.06 17.86 24.63
N GLU A 128 10.32 18.24 24.84
CA GLU A 128 10.77 19.63 24.75
C GLU A 128 10.68 20.20 23.33
N VAL A 129 11.00 19.40 22.31
CA VAL A 129 10.86 19.81 20.89
C VAL A 129 9.38 19.91 20.52
N ALA A 130 8.54 18.95 20.96
CA ALA A 130 7.11 19.00 20.76
C ALA A 130 6.48 20.25 21.43
N ALA A 131 6.89 20.58 22.65
CA ALA A 131 6.48 21.81 23.32
C ALA A 131 6.93 23.06 22.54
N GLY A 132 8.16 23.05 22.03
CA GLY A 132 8.70 24.13 21.19
C GLY A 132 7.92 24.35 19.89
N ILE A 133 7.45 23.27 19.25
CA ILE A 133 6.57 23.36 18.07
C ILE A 133 5.23 24.02 18.46
N LYS A 134 4.63 23.57 19.57
CA LYS A 134 3.32 24.12 20.03
C LYS A 134 3.37 25.61 20.40
N ASN A 135 4.43 26.04 21.05
CA ASN A 135 4.56 27.43 21.51
C ASN A 135 5.29 28.34 20.51
N GLY A 136 5.68 27.80 19.34
CA GLY A 136 6.31 28.57 18.25
C GLY A 136 7.80 28.89 18.49
N THR A 137 8.46 28.29 19.49
CA THR A 137 9.91 28.47 19.70
C THR A 137 10.77 27.59 18.79
N VAL A 138 10.20 26.52 18.22
CA VAL A 138 10.79 25.76 17.12
C VAL A 138 10.26 26.31 15.81
N ASP A 139 11.16 26.88 15.00
CA ASP A 139 10.80 27.48 13.72
C ASP A 139 10.58 26.38 12.66
N LEU A 140 9.34 26.21 12.23
CA LEU A 140 8.97 25.28 11.15
C LEU A 140 9.31 25.79 9.74
N LYS A 141 9.80 27.02 9.61
CA LYS A 141 10.27 27.57 8.33
C LYS A 141 11.78 27.45 8.13
N ASP A 142 12.52 27.05 9.18
CA ASP A 142 13.97 26.85 9.08
C ASP A 142 14.30 25.43 8.61
N PRO A 143 15.04 25.23 7.51
CA PRO A 143 15.54 23.92 7.09
C PRO A 143 16.36 23.17 8.15
N LYS A 144 17.01 23.88 9.08
CA LYS A 144 17.70 23.24 10.21
C LYS A 144 16.75 22.41 11.07
N THR A 145 15.50 22.80 11.22
CA THR A 145 14.49 22.03 11.94
C THR A 145 14.20 20.71 11.23
N THR A 146 14.15 20.69 9.88
CA THR A 146 14.03 19.45 9.10
C THR A 146 15.24 18.53 9.36
N LEU A 147 16.47 19.06 9.37
CA LEU A 147 17.66 18.26 9.66
C LEU A 147 17.62 17.69 11.10
N ALA A 148 17.12 18.44 12.06
CA ALA A 148 16.92 17.97 13.43
C ALA A 148 15.88 16.83 13.48
N LEU A 149 14.75 16.96 12.80
CA LEU A 149 13.71 15.91 12.73
C LEU A 149 14.23 14.65 12.02
N LEU A 150 15.05 14.78 10.98
CA LEU A 150 15.70 13.63 10.32
C LEU A 150 16.68 12.92 11.27
N LYS A 151 17.45 13.65 12.08
CA LYS A 151 18.34 13.05 13.09
C LYS A 151 17.58 12.24 14.15
N LEU A 152 16.35 12.63 14.45
CA LEU A 152 15.46 11.93 15.38
C LEU A 152 14.73 10.75 14.73
N ASN A 153 14.90 10.49 13.42
CA ASN A 153 14.07 9.58 12.64
C ASN A 153 12.56 9.87 12.77
N ALA A 154 12.20 11.14 12.98
CA ALA A 154 10.82 11.57 13.16
C ALA A 154 10.10 11.83 11.82
N VAL A 155 10.83 12.00 10.72
CA VAL A 155 10.21 12.15 9.38
C VAL A 155 9.80 10.77 8.87
N VAL A 156 8.50 10.55 8.75
CA VAL A 156 7.95 9.24 8.33
C VAL A 156 8.42 8.89 6.92
N GLY A 157 9.07 7.74 6.81
CA GLY A 157 9.49 7.19 5.52
C GLY A 157 10.78 7.77 4.94
N VAL A 158 11.53 8.57 5.72
CA VAL A 158 12.82 9.14 5.28
C VAL A 158 13.87 8.98 6.37
N THR A 159 15.03 8.40 6.01
CA THR A 159 16.22 8.34 6.88
C THR A 159 17.28 9.30 6.36
N GLY A 160 17.79 10.16 7.26
CA GLY A 160 18.97 10.99 7.00
C GLY A 160 20.24 10.33 7.51
N PHE A 161 21.28 10.32 6.69
CA PHE A 161 22.63 9.89 7.07
C PHE A 161 23.52 11.11 7.30
N PHE A 162 24.17 11.17 8.45
CA PHE A 162 24.89 12.36 8.88
C PHE A 162 26.38 12.08 9.04
N THR A 163 27.21 13.07 8.74
CA THR A 163 28.65 13.05 9.05
C THR A 163 28.87 13.14 10.56
N SER A 164 30.08 12.81 11.02
CA SER A 164 30.47 13.00 12.43
C SER A 164 30.39 14.47 12.90
N THR A 165 30.47 15.42 11.97
CA THR A 165 30.33 16.86 12.22
C THR A 165 28.86 17.33 12.17
N GLY A 166 27.94 16.45 11.86
CA GLY A 166 26.50 16.71 11.90
C GLY A 166 25.87 17.24 10.62
N GLY A 167 26.62 17.30 9.49
CA GLY A 167 26.08 17.63 8.17
C GLY A 167 25.29 16.45 7.57
N LEU A 168 24.24 16.72 6.82
CA LEU A 168 23.49 15.69 6.08
C LEU A 168 24.32 15.21 4.89
N GLN A 169 24.77 13.95 4.93
CA GLN A 169 25.66 13.34 3.94
C GLN A 169 24.87 12.61 2.85
N SER A 170 23.74 12.00 3.21
CA SER A 170 22.89 11.26 2.28
C SER A 170 21.47 11.13 2.88
N MET A 171 20.55 10.61 2.10
CA MET A 171 19.21 10.24 2.55
C MET A 171 18.72 9.03 1.78
N GLY A 172 17.84 8.26 2.42
CA GLY A 172 17.14 7.15 1.81
C GLY A 172 15.67 7.17 2.18
N ILE A 173 14.87 6.38 1.46
CA ILE A 173 13.44 6.26 1.65
C ILE A 173 13.06 4.87 2.19
N GLN A 174 11.84 4.74 2.72
CA GLN A 174 11.35 3.53 3.36
C GLN A 174 9.94 3.20 2.86
N CYS A 175 9.48 1.95 3.04
CA CYS A 175 8.10 1.55 2.73
C CYS A 175 7.07 2.49 3.37
N ALA A 176 7.35 2.97 4.57
CA ALA A 176 6.52 3.90 5.33
C ALA A 176 6.29 5.25 4.64
N LEU A 177 7.13 5.67 3.67
CA LEU A 177 6.94 6.94 2.95
C LEU A 177 5.58 6.99 2.25
N CYS A 178 5.26 5.94 1.49
CA CYS A 178 4.01 5.82 0.73
C CYS A 178 2.89 5.15 1.53
N HIS A 179 3.25 4.24 2.46
CA HIS A 179 2.31 3.36 3.15
C HIS A 179 2.21 3.61 4.66
N SER A 180 2.49 4.84 5.11
CA SER A 180 2.15 5.32 6.45
C SER A 180 1.70 6.76 6.40
N THR A 181 0.77 7.10 7.28
CA THR A 181 0.38 8.48 7.58
C THR A 181 0.45 8.68 9.09
N VAL A 182 -0.13 9.76 9.59
CA VAL A 182 -0.29 10.04 11.02
C VAL A 182 -1.74 10.39 11.31
N ASP A 183 -2.13 10.31 12.59
CA ASP A 183 -3.49 10.57 13.06
C ASP A 183 -3.79 12.07 13.30
N ASP A 184 -2.86 12.95 12.94
CA ASP A 184 -2.96 14.41 13.12
C ASP A 184 -3.25 14.84 14.59
N SER A 185 -3.02 13.95 15.56
CA SER A 185 -3.34 14.20 16.98
C SER A 185 -2.55 15.35 17.60
N PHE A 186 -1.45 15.72 16.98
CA PHE A 186 -0.62 16.84 17.46
C PHE A 186 -0.88 18.12 16.66
N ALA A 187 -0.81 18.02 15.32
CA ALA A 187 -1.08 19.09 14.35
C ALA A 187 -1.27 18.45 12.96
N PRO A 188 -1.82 19.17 11.96
CA PRO A 188 -1.92 18.64 10.60
C PRO A 188 -0.57 18.09 10.09
N GLY A 189 -0.53 16.82 9.71
CA GLY A 189 0.67 16.11 9.27
C GLY A 189 1.63 15.68 10.40
N ILE A 190 1.29 15.93 11.67
CA ILE A 190 2.09 15.55 12.84
C ILE A 190 1.21 14.80 13.83
N GLY A 191 1.57 13.56 14.15
CA GLY A 191 0.78 12.74 15.04
C GLY A 191 1.37 11.35 15.22
N LYS A 192 0.57 10.45 15.76
CA LYS A 192 0.93 9.04 15.91
C LYS A 192 0.90 8.34 14.57
N ARG A 193 1.91 7.53 14.29
CA ARG A 193 2.07 6.82 13.02
C ARG A 193 0.99 5.75 12.81
N LEU A 194 0.44 5.71 11.62
CA LEU A 194 -0.57 4.76 11.14
C LEU A 194 0.03 3.96 9.98
N ASP A 195 0.66 2.83 10.30
CA ASP A 195 1.29 1.98 9.29
C ASP A 195 0.23 1.23 8.45
N GLY A 196 0.55 1.04 7.18
CA GLY A 196 -0.36 0.44 6.20
C GLY A 196 -1.34 1.41 5.55
N TRP A 197 -1.53 2.61 6.12
CA TRP A 197 -2.42 3.61 5.55
C TRP A 197 -1.76 4.29 4.35
N PRO A 198 -2.46 4.45 3.23
CA PRO A 198 -1.89 5.11 2.06
C PRO A 198 -1.68 6.61 2.35
N ASN A 199 -0.49 7.13 2.12
CA ASN A 199 -0.22 8.56 2.26
C ASN A 199 -0.75 9.31 1.04
N ARG A 200 -2.05 9.66 1.06
CA ARG A 200 -2.75 10.34 -0.03
C ARG A 200 -2.41 11.83 -0.13
N ASP A 201 -1.56 12.35 0.77
CA ASP A 201 -1.03 13.73 0.71
C ASP A 201 0.31 13.79 -0.01
N LEU A 202 1.05 12.67 -0.07
CA LEU A 202 2.42 12.63 -0.55
C LEU A 202 2.51 12.95 -2.03
N ASN A 203 3.24 13.99 -2.37
CA ASN A 203 3.55 14.37 -3.75
C ASN A 203 4.96 13.92 -4.12
N VAL A 204 5.08 12.63 -4.48
CA VAL A 204 6.37 12.00 -4.82
C VAL A 204 7.04 12.73 -5.99
N GLY A 205 6.27 13.12 -7.00
CA GLY A 205 6.79 13.82 -8.17
C GLY A 205 7.40 15.18 -7.82
N ALA A 206 6.75 15.95 -6.94
CA ALA A 206 7.30 17.22 -6.45
C ALA A 206 8.58 17.00 -5.64
N ILE A 207 8.64 15.96 -4.80
CA ILE A 207 9.82 15.62 -3.99
C ILE A 207 11.01 15.25 -4.91
N ILE A 208 10.80 14.34 -5.87
CA ILE A 208 11.85 13.94 -6.82
C ILE A 208 12.34 15.16 -7.65
N SER A 209 11.44 16.06 -8.01
CA SER A 209 11.76 17.26 -8.79
C SER A 209 12.70 18.26 -8.06
N LEU A 210 12.89 18.11 -6.73
CA LEU A 210 13.88 18.89 -5.98
C LEU A 210 15.31 18.42 -6.21
N ALA A 211 15.49 17.21 -6.76
CA ALA A 211 16.83 16.65 -6.97
C ALA A 211 17.67 17.52 -7.89
N PRO A 212 18.93 17.84 -7.50
CA PRO A 212 19.87 18.58 -8.33
C PRO A 212 20.27 17.83 -9.59
N ASP A 213 20.20 16.50 -9.60
CA ASP A 213 20.62 15.66 -10.71
C ASP A 213 19.53 14.64 -11.07
N LEU A 214 18.85 14.82 -12.20
CA LEU A 214 17.88 13.90 -12.75
C LEU A 214 18.43 13.01 -13.87
N SER A 215 19.75 13.02 -14.10
CA SER A 215 20.41 12.22 -15.13
C SER A 215 20.15 10.71 -15.02
N PRO A 216 19.97 10.10 -13.84
CA PRO A 216 19.59 8.69 -13.75
C PRO A 216 18.25 8.38 -14.43
N PHE A 217 17.27 9.29 -14.35
CA PHE A 217 15.97 9.11 -15.01
C PHE A 217 16.05 9.40 -16.51
N THR A 218 16.74 10.48 -16.92
CA THR A 218 16.90 10.81 -18.36
C THR A 218 17.64 9.70 -19.10
N THR A 219 18.65 9.10 -18.47
CA THR A 219 19.39 7.96 -19.02
C THR A 219 18.53 6.71 -19.13
N ALA A 220 17.83 6.34 -18.06
CA ALA A 220 17.02 5.12 -18.05
C ALA A 220 15.82 5.20 -19.00
N LEU A 221 15.17 6.35 -19.06
CA LEU A 221 13.98 6.58 -19.90
C LEU A 221 14.33 7.00 -21.34
N GLN A 222 15.58 7.47 -21.59
CA GLN A 222 16.04 8.04 -22.87
C GLN A 222 15.21 9.25 -23.31
N VAL A 223 14.94 10.16 -22.38
CA VAL A 223 14.25 11.43 -22.61
C VAL A 223 15.05 12.59 -22.01
N ASP A 224 14.73 13.82 -22.39
CA ASP A 224 15.33 15.00 -21.78
C ASP A 224 14.79 15.29 -20.37
N GLU A 225 15.48 16.14 -19.63
CA GLU A 225 15.11 16.50 -18.27
C GLU A 225 13.78 17.25 -18.20
N ALA A 226 13.46 18.06 -19.20
CA ALA A 226 12.18 18.78 -19.26
C ALA A 226 11.01 17.80 -19.33
N THR A 227 11.14 16.72 -20.08
CA THR A 227 10.17 15.63 -20.16
C THR A 227 10.05 14.91 -18.81
N VAL A 228 11.15 14.59 -18.13
CA VAL A 228 11.13 13.99 -16.78
C VAL A 228 10.36 14.89 -15.81
N ARG A 229 10.71 16.18 -15.75
CA ARG A 229 10.02 17.16 -14.87
C ARG A 229 8.55 17.32 -15.20
N LYS A 230 8.18 17.28 -16.48
CA LYS A 230 6.77 17.32 -16.92
C LYS A 230 5.99 16.12 -16.41
N VAL A 231 6.54 14.90 -16.50
CA VAL A 231 5.91 13.68 -16.00
C VAL A 231 5.77 13.73 -14.49
N LEU A 232 6.85 14.04 -13.75
CA LEU A 232 6.83 14.16 -12.29
C LEU A 232 5.83 15.22 -11.81
N GLY A 233 5.78 16.38 -12.47
CA GLY A 233 4.82 17.45 -12.14
C GLY A 233 3.36 17.08 -12.36
N ALA A 234 3.08 16.12 -13.25
CA ALA A 234 1.74 15.66 -13.54
C ALA A 234 1.19 14.64 -12.52
N TRP A 235 2.01 14.03 -11.67
CA TRP A 235 1.54 13.02 -10.71
C TRP A 235 0.58 13.59 -9.67
N GLY A 236 1.00 14.67 -8.99
CA GLY A 236 0.22 15.27 -7.91
C GLY A 236 0.17 14.46 -6.62
N PRO A 237 -0.59 14.93 -5.60
CA PRO A 237 -0.66 14.29 -4.30
C PRO A 237 -1.26 12.88 -4.33
N GLY A 238 -0.70 11.98 -3.51
CA GLY A 238 -1.20 10.62 -3.32
C GLY A 238 -1.01 9.69 -4.51
N ARG A 239 -0.14 10.02 -5.45
CA ARG A 239 0.06 9.26 -6.69
C ARG A 239 1.54 8.90 -6.90
N PHE A 240 1.71 7.74 -7.55
CA PHE A 240 3.01 7.25 -8.00
C PHE A 240 2.83 6.41 -9.27
N ASP A 241 3.82 6.41 -10.14
CA ASP A 241 3.81 5.61 -11.36
C ASP A 241 4.87 4.50 -11.26
N ALA A 242 4.46 3.34 -10.75
CA ALA A 242 5.33 2.17 -10.60
C ALA A 242 5.74 1.57 -11.94
N GLU A 243 4.91 1.72 -12.95
CA GLU A 243 5.14 1.15 -14.29
C GLU A 243 6.00 2.04 -15.19
N LEU A 244 6.24 3.31 -14.83
CA LEU A 244 7.03 4.24 -15.64
C LEU A 244 8.42 3.68 -16.00
N MET A 245 9.09 3.05 -15.02
CA MET A 245 10.41 2.44 -15.23
C MET A 245 10.34 1.07 -15.92
N MET A 246 9.14 0.61 -16.27
CA MET A 246 8.92 -0.60 -17.07
C MET A 246 8.66 -0.25 -18.53
N ASP A 247 7.63 0.56 -18.78
CA ASP A 247 7.09 0.83 -20.12
C ASP A 247 7.43 2.23 -20.67
N GLY A 248 7.83 3.18 -19.82
CA GLY A 248 8.15 4.55 -20.21
C GLY A 248 6.93 5.45 -20.47
N GLN A 249 5.71 5.01 -20.13
CA GLN A 249 4.49 5.76 -20.40
C GLN A 249 4.10 6.66 -19.22
N GLY A 250 4.48 7.93 -19.26
CA GLY A 250 4.14 8.90 -18.19
C GLY A 250 2.74 9.52 -18.29
N PHE A 251 2.07 9.36 -19.44
CA PHE A 251 0.73 9.93 -19.71
C PHE A 251 -0.19 8.92 -20.36
N ARG A 252 -1.47 9.03 -20.04
CA ARG A 252 -2.57 8.31 -20.71
C ARG A 252 -2.87 8.93 -22.08
N PRO A 253 -3.59 8.20 -22.97
CA PRO A 253 -3.99 8.74 -24.28
C PRO A 253 -4.87 10.00 -24.18
N ASP A 254 -5.58 10.21 -23.06
CA ASP A 254 -6.39 11.40 -22.82
C ASP A 254 -5.58 12.59 -22.24
N GLY A 255 -4.26 12.46 -22.18
CA GLY A 255 -3.33 13.48 -21.69
C GLY A 255 -3.21 13.57 -20.17
N LYS A 256 -3.99 12.79 -19.40
CA LYS A 256 -3.84 12.72 -17.95
C LYS A 256 -2.60 11.91 -17.55
N THR A 257 -2.17 12.09 -16.31
CA THR A 257 -1.07 11.32 -15.76
C THR A 257 -1.36 9.81 -15.79
N ALA A 258 -0.34 9.02 -16.06
CA ALA A 258 -0.38 7.56 -15.93
C ALA A 258 -0.23 7.08 -14.48
N ALA A 259 0.19 7.97 -13.56
CA ALA A 259 0.37 7.65 -12.16
C ALA A 259 -0.93 7.23 -11.48
N THR A 260 -0.84 6.17 -10.68
CA THR A 260 -1.96 5.62 -9.90
C THR A 260 -1.96 6.13 -8.47
N LEU A 261 -3.12 6.06 -7.82
CA LEU A 261 -3.25 6.39 -6.41
C LEU A 261 -2.49 5.37 -5.55
N LEU A 262 -1.79 5.83 -4.53
CA LEU A 262 -1.08 4.96 -3.58
C LEU A 262 -2.09 4.00 -2.91
N PRO A 263 -1.91 2.67 -3.01
CA PRO A 263 -2.82 1.70 -2.41
C PRO A 263 -2.58 1.57 -0.90
N ALA A 264 -3.58 1.06 -0.18
CA ALA A 264 -3.40 0.64 1.20
C ALA A 264 -2.50 -0.60 1.28
N ALA A 265 -1.66 -0.66 2.32
CA ALA A 265 -0.81 -1.81 2.65
C ALA A 265 -1.23 -2.48 3.98
N PHE A 266 -2.53 -2.43 4.29
CA PHE A 266 -3.19 -3.16 5.37
C PHE A 266 -4.27 -4.09 4.81
N GLY A 267 -4.77 -5.03 5.63
CA GLY A 267 -5.81 -5.98 5.23
C GLY A 267 -5.37 -6.92 4.11
N LEU A 268 -4.07 -7.23 4.06
CA LEU A 268 -3.46 -8.05 3.02
C LEU A 268 -3.56 -9.55 3.30
N ALA A 269 -3.79 -9.93 4.56
CA ALA A 269 -3.94 -11.34 4.93
C ALA A 269 -5.18 -11.96 4.27
N GLY A 270 -5.02 -13.17 3.72
CA GLY A 270 -6.08 -13.88 3.01
C GLY A 270 -6.29 -13.44 1.55
N VAL A 271 -5.48 -12.51 1.05
CA VAL A 271 -5.52 -12.02 -0.34
C VAL A 271 -4.25 -12.46 -1.06
N GLY A 272 -4.38 -13.17 -2.17
CA GLY A 272 -3.22 -13.73 -2.91
C GLY A 272 -2.52 -12.72 -3.81
N LEU A 273 -3.29 -11.82 -4.45
CA LEU A 273 -2.81 -10.85 -5.42
C LEU A 273 -2.92 -9.43 -4.89
N HIS A 274 -1.95 -8.57 -5.20
CA HIS A 274 -1.85 -7.23 -4.63
C HIS A 274 -1.66 -6.16 -5.70
N THR A 275 -1.84 -4.89 -5.29
CA THR A 275 -1.98 -3.70 -6.15
C THR A 275 -3.26 -3.74 -6.99
N TYR A 276 -3.48 -2.73 -7.83
CA TYR A 276 -4.71 -2.63 -8.65
C TYR A 276 -4.77 -3.69 -9.76
N THR A 277 -3.62 -4.02 -10.31
CA THR A 277 -3.48 -4.95 -11.45
C THR A 277 -3.12 -6.38 -11.03
N GLY A 278 -2.90 -6.62 -9.75
CA GLY A 278 -2.85 -7.96 -9.15
C GLY A 278 -1.81 -8.93 -9.71
N TRP A 279 -0.76 -8.47 -10.36
CA TRP A 279 0.20 -9.37 -11.04
C TRP A 279 1.30 -9.93 -10.16
N GLY A 280 1.17 -9.80 -8.84
CA GLY A 280 2.11 -10.37 -7.86
C GLY A 280 1.56 -10.45 -6.45
N SER A 281 2.18 -11.30 -5.63
CA SER A 281 1.95 -11.41 -4.18
C SER A 281 2.59 -10.24 -3.42
N VAL A 282 2.32 -10.11 -2.12
CA VAL A 282 3.00 -9.12 -1.25
C VAL A 282 4.52 -9.27 -1.34
N THR A 283 5.05 -10.49 -1.26
CA THR A 283 6.50 -10.72 -1.31
C THR A 283 7.09 -10.34 -2.65
N HIS A 284 6.41 -10.64 -3.76
CA HIS A 284 6.83 -10.21 -5.09
C HIS A 284 6.91 -8.69 -5.16
N TRP A 285 5.85 -8.00 -4.71
CA TRP A 285 5.81 -6.54 -4.71
C TRP A 285 6.85 -5.92 -3.77
N ASN A 286 7.11 -6.51 -2.60
CA ASN A 286 8.18 -6.04 -1.73
C ASN A 286 9.56 -6.11 -2.41
N ALA A 287 9.85 -7.23 -3.09
CA ALA A 287 11.10 -7.37 -3.84
C ALA A 287 11.18 -6.40 -5.03
N PHE A 288 10.09 -6.25 -5.78
CA PHE A 288 9.98 -5.30 -6.89
C PHE A 288 10.20 -3.85 -6.43
N VAL A 289 9.42 -3.38 -5.46
CA VAL A 289 9.48 -2.01 -4.95
C VAL A 289 10.84 -1.69 -4.36
N ALA A 290 11.38 -2.57 -3.50
CA ALA A 290 12.66 -2.33 -2.86
C ALA A 290 13.83 -2.24 -3.88
N ASN A 291 13.79 -3.03 -4.97
CA ASN A 291 14.83 -2.99 -6.00
C ASN A 291 14.63 -1.89 -7.05
N LEU A 292 13.39 -1.65 -7.51
CA LEU A 292 13.13 -0.89 -8.73
C LEU A 292 12.48 0.49 -8.49
N GLU A 293 11.73 0.66 -7.41
CA GLU A 293 11.10 1.93 -7.07
C GLU A 293 11.89 2.68 -5.98
N MET A 294 12.32 1.97 -4.94
CA MET A 294 13.22 2.54 -3.93
C MET A 294 14.67 2.60 -4.41
N MET A 295 15.03 1.84 -5.45
CA MET A 295 16.41 1.74 -5.98
C MET A 295 17.40 1.17 -4.96
N GLY A 296 16.95 0.23 -4.14
CA GLY A 296 17.77 -0.46 -3.16
C GLY A 296 18.76 -1.45 -3.77
N VAL A 297 19.56 -2.06 -2.91
CA VAL A 297 20.61 -3.02 -3.30
C VAL A 297 20.16 -4.44 -2.99
N GLY A 298 19.63 -5.16 -3.97
CA GLY A 298 19.15 -6.53 -3.80
C GLY A 298 19.01 -7.28 -5.11
N ARG A 299 18.27 -8.40 -5.03
CA ARG A 299 18.02 -9.29 -6.17
C ARG A 299 16.55 -9.28 -6.51
N PHE A 300 16.24 -9.26 -7.81
CA PHE A 300 14.88 -9.37 -8.32
C PHE A 300 14.87 -10.03 -9.69
N PHE A 301 13.91 -10.93 -9.90
CA PHE A 301 13.73 -11.59 -11.19
C PHE A 301 12.25 -11.79 -11.48
N ASP A 302 11.78 -11.23 -12.61
CA ASP A 302 10.47 -11.54 -13.18
C ASP A 302 10.60 -11.62 -14.72
N PRO A 303 10.59 -12.82 -15.30
CA PRO A 303 10.77 -12.99 -16.74
C PRO A 303 9.64 -12.38 -17.58
N ARG A 304 8.45 -12.11 -16.99
CA ARG A 304 7.33 -11.48 -17.69
C ARG A 304 7.66 -10.04 -18.11
N LEU A 305 8.57 -9.38 -17.40
CA LEU A 305 9.04 -8.02 -17.70
C LEU A 305 10.10 -8.00 -18.81
N ASN A 306 10.60 -9.16 -19.27
CA ASN A 306 11.52 -9.26 -20.42
C ASN A 306 10.74 -9.30 -21.75
N ASN A 307 10.02 -8.23 -22.02
CA ASN A 307 9.23 -8.06 -23.24
C ASN A 307 9.45 -6.65 -23.81
N ALA A 308 10.32 -6.55 -24.81
CA ALA A 308 10.74 -5.26 -25.36
C ALA A 308 9.60 -4.44 -26.00
N THR A 309 8.52 -5.10 -26.43
CA THR A 309 7.34 -4.42 -26.98
C THR A 309 6.49 -3.80 -25.87
N LYS A 310 6.29 -4.52 -24.77
CA LYS A 310 5.43 -4.11 -23.67
C LYS A 310 6.19 -3.31 -22.61
N PHE A 311 7.40 -3.74 -22.29
CA PHE A 311 8.25 -3.17 -21.25
C PHE A 311 9.63 -2.76 -21.80
N PRO A 312 9.68 -1.81 -22.74
CA PRO A 312 10.93 -1.45 -23.42
C PRO A 312 12.00 -0.90 -22.48
N VAL A 313 11.60 -0.16 -21.43
CA VAL A 313 12.54 0.40 -20.43
C VAL A 313 13.09 -0.71 -19.56
N ALA A 314 12.22 -1.62 -19.05
CA ALA A 314 12.67 -2.73 -18.22
C ALA A 314 13.60 -3.69 -18.98
N THR A 315 13.29 -3.98 -20.24
CA THR A 315 14.13 -4.87 -21.08
C THR A 315 15.49 -4.24 -21.35
N ARG A 316 15.53 -2.97 -21.75
CA ARG A 316 16.78 -2.26 -22.07
C ARG A 316 17.70 -2.12 -20.87
N ASN A 317 17.15 -1.79 -19.70
CA ASN A 317 17.91 -1.58 -18.48
C ASN A 317 18.07 -2.86 -17.63
N LYS A 318 17.56 -4.01 -18.10
CA LYS A 318 17.56 -5.30 -17.40
C LYS A 318 16.85 -5.27 -16.03
N PHE A 319 15.84 -4.44 -15.86
CA PHE A 319 15.06 -4.35 -14.62
C PHE A 319 14.24 -5.60 -14.33
N PHE A 320 14.05 -6.47 -15.33
CA PHE A 320 13.47 -7.79 -15.13
C PHE A 320 14.41 -8.79 -14.44
N ASN A 321 15.72 -8.51 -14.39
CA ASN A 321 16.74 -9.37 -13.79
C ASN A 321 17.81 -8.51 -13.10
N VAL A 322 17.56 -8.16 -11.84
CA VAL A 322 18.50 -7.45 -11.00
C VAL A 322 19.34 -8.46 -10.24
N GLU A 323 20.63 -8.52 -10.56
CA GLU A 323 21.58 -9.44 -9.94
C GLU A 323 22.51 -8.72 -8.97
N ARG A 324 22.80 -9.35 -7.85
CA ARG A 324 23.80 -8.92 -6.87
C ARG A 324 24.49 -10.14 -6.28
N GLU A 325 25.72 -10.00 -5.84
CA GLU A 325 26.36 -10.98 -4.99
C GLU A 325 25.57 -11.15 -3.70
N VAL A 326 25.52 -12.38 -3.16
CA VAL A 326 24.73 -12.68 -1.96
C VAL A 326 25.15 -11.80 -0.77
N ALA A 327 26.44 -11.50 -0.65
CA ALA A 327 26.98 -10.64 0.42
C ALA A 327 26.51 -9.19 0.33
N ASP A 328 26.13 -8.71 -0.86
CA ASP A 328 25.71 -7.34 -1.10
C ASP A 328 24.18 -7.18 -1.08
N ASP A 329 23.44 -8.30 -1.06
CA ASP A 329 21.97 -8.29 -1.06
C ASP A 329 21.41 -7.84 0.29
N ARG A 330 20.84 -6.65 0.32
CA ARG A 330 20.26 -6.02 1.51
C ARG A 330 18.75 -6.19 1.62
N ILE A 331 18.13 -6.89 0.66
CA ILE A 331 16.67 -7.03 0.54
C ILE A 331 16.19 -8.42 0.90
N THR A 332 16.70 -9.46 0.24
CA THR A 332 16.11 -10.82 0.28
C THR A 332 15.96 -11.38 1.70
N SER A 333 16.97 -11.19 2.56
CA SER A 333 16.95 -11.71 3.94
C SER A 333 15.88 -11.07 4.83
N LYS A 334 15.32 -9.92 4.44
CA LYS A 334 14.32 -9.16 5.20
C LYS A 334 12.88 -9.40 4.75
N LEU A 335 12.70 -10.01 3.56
CA LEU A 335 11.37 -10.17 2.95
C LEU A 335 10.40 -11.00 3.79
N GLY A 336 10.89 -12.04 4.48
CA GLY A 336 10.04 -12.90 5.32
C GLY A 336 9.41 -12.14 6.48
N ASP A 337 10.22 -11.45 7.27
CA ASP A 337 9.76 -10.66 8.42
C ASP A 337 8.88 -9.47 7.99
N LEU A 338 9.30 -8.77 6.93
CA LEU A 338 8.52 -7.68 6.34
C LEU A 338 7.14 -8.15 5.89
N HIS A 339 7.07 -9.30 5.22
CA HIS A 339 5.82 -9.91 4.76
C HIS A 339 4.90 -10.24 5.95
N LEU A 340 5.45 -10.88 6.99
CA LEU A 340 4.67 -11.20 8.19
C LEU A 340 4.10 -9.95 8.86
N TYR A 341 4.91 -8.89 8.99
CA TYR A 341 4.44 -7.63 9.53
C TYR A 341 3.29 -7.02 8.73
N GLN A 342 3.42 -6.95 7.41
CA GLN A 342 2.39 -6.40 6.52
C GLN A 342 1.08 -7.21 6.58
N LEU A 343 1.16 -8.55 6.66
CA LEU A 343 -0.02 -9.40 6.83
C LEU A 343 -0.70 -9.20 8.21
N ALA A 344 0.06 -8.78 9.23
CA ALA A 344 -0.50 -8.47 10.55
C ALA A 344 -1.22 -7.11 10.61
N LEU A 345 -1.00 -6.22 9.63
CA LEU A 345 -1.68 -4.93 9.56
C LEU A 345 -3.14 -5.13 9.15
N LYS A 346 -4.04 -4.94 10.10
CA LYS A 346 -5.49 -5.05 9.86
C LYS A 346 -6.03 -3.77 9.23
N ALA A 347 -7.06 -3.92 8.38
CA ALA A 347 -7.85 -2.78 7.94
C ALA A 347 -8.47 -2.08 9.17
N PRO A 348 -8.32 -0.75 9.29
CA PRO A 348 -8.92 -0.03 10.41
C PRO A 348 -10.45 -0.05 10.30
N PRO A 349 -11.17 -0.22 11.43
CA PRO A 349 -12.61 -0.10 11.43
C PRO A 349 -13.04 1.34 11.09
N ALA A 350 -14.21 1.47 10.50
CA ALA A 350 -14.81 2.80 10.27
C ALA A 350 -14.95 3.56 11.59
N PRO A 351 -14.60 4.86 11.65
CA PRO A 351 -14.73 5.62 12.88
C PRO A 351 -16.19 5.72 13.34
N ALA A 352 -16.41 5.61 14.66
CA ALA A 352 -17.75 5.71 15.23
C ALA A 352 -18.44 7.03 14.85
N GLY A 353 -19.72 6.95 14.47
CA GLY A 353 -20.52 8.12 14.10
C GLY A 353 -20.27 8.66 12.68
N THR A 354 -19.44 8.01 11.86
CA THR A 354 -19.18 8.43 10.47
C THR A 354 -20.13 7.81 9.44
N PHE A 355 -21.02 6.89 9.88
CA PHE A 355 -22.02 6.26 9.03
C PHE A 355 -23.32 5.99 9.82
N ASP A 356 -24.44 5.88 9.09
CA ASP A 356 -25.73 5.46 9.64
C ASP A 356 -25.78 3.93 9.72
N ALA A 357 -25.76 3.39 10.95
CA ALA A 357 -25.73 1.95 11.16
C ALA A 357 -27.01 1.24 10.67
N THR A 358 -28.19 1.88 10.78
CA THR A 358 -29.47 1.31 10.32
C THR A 358 -29.52 1.26 8.80
N ALA A 359 -29.10 2.32 8.13
CA ALA A 359 -28.98 2.33 6.68
C ALA A 359 -27.89 1.36 6.18
N ALA A 360 -26.78 1.25 6.91
CA ALA A 360 -25.71 0.30 6.56
C ALA A 360 -26.19 -1.18 6.62
N GLU A 361 -27.05 -1.56 7.58
CA GLU A 361 -27.62 -2.92 7.62
C GLU A 361 -28.55 -3.19 6.42
N ARG A 362 -29.35 -2.21 5.97
CA ARG A 362 -30.12 -2.33 4.72
C ARG A 362 -29.20 -2.43 3.49
N GLY A 363 -28.17 -1.61 3.46
CA GLY A 363 -27.14 -1.64 2.40
C GLY A 363 -26.41 -2.98 2.33
N LYS A 364 -26.12 -3.59 3.49
CA LYS A 364 -25.54 -4.94 3.57
C LYS A 364 -26.45 -6.01 2.96
N ALA A 365 -27.75 -5.94 3.20
CA ALA A 365 -28.70 -6.83 2.56
C ALA A 365 -28.67 -6.66 1.02
N LEU A 366 -28.69 -5.41 0.54
CA LEU A 366 -28.58 -5.11 -0.89
C LEU A 366 -27.26 -5.58 -1.49
N PHE A 367 -26.14 -5.40 -0.80
CA PHE A 367 -24.81 -5.84 -1.22
C PHE A 367 -24.74 -7.35 -1.44
N ASN A 368 -25.44 -8.13 -0.59
CA ASN A 368 -25.47 -9.59 -0.63
C ASN A 368 -26.58 -10.17 -1.54
N ASP A 369 -27.52 -9.36 -2.01
CA ASP A 369 -28.67 -9.82 -2.81
C ASP A 369 -28.78 -9.02 -4.10
N LYS A 370 -29.66 -8.01 -4.17
CA LYS A 370 -30.02 -7.29 -5.39
C LYS A 370 -28.83 -6.70 -6.15
N ALA A 371 -27.86 -6.16 -5.43
CA ALA A 371 -26.66 -5.55 -6.04
C ALA A 371 -25.54 -6.57 -6.35
N GLU A 372 -25.63 -7.81 -5.84
CA GLU A 372 -24.71 -8.92 -6.10
C GLU A 372 -23.21 -8.58 -5.89
N CYS A 373 -22.88 -7.54 -5.10
CA CYS A 373 -21.51 -7.10 -4.89
C CYS A 373 -20.62 -8.17 -4.24
N TYR A 374 -21.22 -9.03 -3.40
CA TYR A 374 -20.56 -10.15 -2.73
C TYR A 374 -19.95 -11.16 -3.68
N SER A 375 -20.42 -11.23 -4.93
CA SER A 375 -19.91 -12.18 -5.93
C SER A 375 -18.43 -11.99 -6.23
N CYS A 376 -17.96 -10.73 -6.19
CA CYS A 376 -16.55 -10.36 -6.30
C CYS A 376 -15.96 -9.96 -4.94
N HIS A 377 -16.72 -9.20 -4.13
CA HIS A 377 -16.27 -8.73 -2.82
C HIS A 377 -16.73 -9.66 -1.69
N THR A 378 -16.17 -10.88 -1.64
CA THR A 378 -16.54 -11.94 -0.70
C THR A 378 -16.04 -11.63 0.72
N PRO A 379 -16.93 -11.54 1.74
CA PRO A 379 -16.50 -11.41 3.12
C PRO A 379 -15.70 -12.63 3.62
N PRO A 380 -14.80 -12.49 4.61
CA PRO A 380 -14.48 -11.26 5.36
C PRO A 380 -13.42 -10.36 4.71
N THR A 381 -12.77 -10.81 3.66
CA THR A 381 -11.71 -10.05 2.98
C THR A 381 -12.28 -8.98 2.04
N PHE A 382 -13.55 -9.12 1.63
CA PHE A 382 -14.19 -8.30 0.61
C PHE A 382 -13.38 -8.23 -0.69
N SER A 383 -12.77 -9.37 -1.05
CA SER A 383 -12.02 -9.62 -2.27
C SER A 383 -12.22 -11.08 -2.67
N GLU A 384 -11.77 -11.45 -3.85
CA GLU A 384 -11.87 -12.83 -4.32
C GLU A 384 -10.72 -13.66 -3.78
N PRO A 385 -10.97 -14.87 -3.27
CA PRO A 385 -9.91 -15.79 -2.88
C PRO A 385 -9.25 -16.41 -4.12
N GLY A 386 -7.95 -16.74 -4.01
CA GLY A 386 -7.21 -17.41 -5.07
C GLY A 386 -6.65 -16.45 -6.12
N TRP A 387 -6.92 -16.73 -7.39
CA TRP A 387 -6.32 -16.05 -8.55
C TRP A 387 -7.31 -15.34 -9.51
N PRO A 388 -8.56 -15.04 -9.14
CA PRO A 388 -9.47 -14.33 -10.04
C PRO A 388 -9.00 -12.90 -10.32
N MET A 389 -9.07 -12.53 -11.59
CA MET A 389 -8.81 -11.16 -12.06
C MET A 389 -9.74 -10.84 -13.21
N HIS A 390 -10.11 -9.57 -13.34
CA HIS A 390 -11.10 -9.08 -14.28
C HIS A 390 -10.46 -8.27 -15.40
N THR A 391 -10.97 -8.45 -16.60
CA THR A 391 -10.68 -7.51 -17.70
C THR A 391 -11.36 -6.17 -17.44
N ALA A 392 -10.84 -5.12 -18.04
CA ALA A 392 -11.45 -3.79 -17.97
C ALA A 392 -12.91 -3.79 -18.47
N ALA A 393 -13.21 -4.58 -19.50
CA ALA A 393 -14.55 -4.71 -20.05
C ALA A 393 -15.55 -5.38 -19.09
N GLU A 394 -15.11 -6.33 -18.25
CA GLU A 394 -15.97 -6.99 -17.24
C GLU A 394 -16.40 -6.05 -16.12
N ILE A 395 -15.65 -4.99 -15.86
CA ILE A 395 -15.93 -4.03 -14.79
C ILE A 395 -16.25 -2.61 -15.30
N GLY A 396 -16.38 -2.45 -16.61
CA GLY A 396 -16.85 -1.21 -17.24
C GLY A 396 -15.89 -0.02 -17.16
N ILE A 397 -14.57 -0.25 -17.11
CA ILE A 397 -13.56 0.80 -17.13
C ILE A 397 -12.60 0.66 -18.31
N ASP A 398 -11.68 1.62 -18.50
CA ASP A 398 -10.65 1.50 -19.54
C ASP A 398 -9.54 0.49 -19.13
N ASP A 399 -8.82 0.02 -20.12
CA ASP A 399 -7.78 -1.00 -19.98
C ASP A 399 -6.35 -0.44 -19.90
N PHE A 400 -6.19 0.90 -19.83
CA PHE A 400 -4.86 1.52 -19.90
C PHE A 400 -3.93 0.97 -18.82
N GLN A 401 -4.33 1.06 -17.55
CA GLN A 401 -3.49 0.58 -16.44
C GLN A 401 -3.32 -0.95 -16.45
N ALA A 402 -4.36 -1.70 -16.82
CA ALA A 402 -4.25 -3.14 -16.96
C ALA A 402 -3.19 -3.53 -18.00
N LYS A 403 -3.18 -2.88 -19.16
CA LYS A 403 -2.21 -3.11 -20.22
C LYS A 403 -0.76 -2.82 -19.84
N ARG A 404 -0.53 -2.06 -18.78
CA ARG A 404 0.79 -1.80 -18.19
C ARG A 404 1.29 -2.91 -17.27
N SER A 405 0.48 -3.94 -17.00
CA SER A 405 0.83 -5.12 -16.20
C SER A 405 0.98 -6.38 -17.05
N PRO A 406 1.76 -7.38 -16.62
CA PRO A 406 1.96 -8.62 -17.40
C PRO A 406 0.65 -9.32 -17.77
N ASP A 407 -0.33 -9.33 -16.86
CA ASP A 407 -1.56 -10.11 -16.98
C ASP A 407 -2.72 -9.34 -17.62
N GLU A 408 -2.58 -8.03 -17.84
CA GLU A 408 -3.56 -7.14 -18.49
C GLU A 408 -4.95 -7.16 -17.82
N ARG A 409 -4.98 -7.29 -16.49
CA ARG A 409 -6.21 -7.44 -15.72
C ARG A 409 -6.18 -6.57 -14.47
N TYR A 410 -7.37 -6.41 -13.89
CA TYR A 410 -7.57 -5.79 -12.57
C TYR A 410 -7.97 -6.85 -11.55
N ARG A 411 -7.51 -6.70 -10.32
CA ARG A 411 -7.99 -7.52 -9.23
C ARG A 411 -9.15 -6.86 -8.49
N THR A 412 -9.96 -7.65 -7.81
CA THR A 412 -10.96 -7.15 -6.88
C THR A 412 -10.29 -6.59 -5.63
N THR A 413 -10.40 -5.27 -5.42
CA THR A 413 -9.77 -4.58 -4.28
C THR A 413 -10.54 -4.88 -2.99
N PRO A 414 -9.87 -5.28 -1.88
CA PRO A 414 -10.51 -5.42 -0.57
C PRO A 414 -11.18 -4.13 -0.12
N LEU A 415 -12.37 -4.21 0.49
CA LEU A 415 -13.15 -3.02 0.87
C LEU A 415 -12.95 -2.57 2.32
N GLY A 416 -12.20 -3.30 3.15
CA GLY A 416 -11.92 -2.85 4.51
C GLY A 416 -11.16 -1.52 4.56
N GLY A 417 -11.53 -0.62 5.49
CA GLY A 417 -10.86 0.66 5.70
C GLY A 417 -11.02 1.67 4.55
N LEU A 418 -12.17 1.68 3.87
CA LEU A 418 -12.43 2.57 2.72
C LEU A 418 -12.27 4.06 3.06
N HIS A 419 -12.59 4.47 4.28
CA HIS A 419 -12.44 5.86 4.74
C HIS A 419 -11.01 6.40 4.61
N THR A 420 -10.00 5.53 4.75
CA THR A 420 -8.59 5.91 4.65
C THR A 420 -8.15 6.21 3.21
N ARG A 421 -8.94 5.79 2.24
CA ARG A 421 -8.65 5.87 0.80
C ARG A 421 -9.50 6.87 0.05
N ALA A 422 -10.37 7.62 0.73
CA ALA A 422 -11.31 8.54 0.09
C ALA A 422 -10.62 9.74 -0.58
N LYS A 423 -9.50 10.23 -0.02
CA LYS A 423 -8.78 11.36 -0.59
C LYS A 423 -8.18 11.02 -1.96
N GLY A 424 -8.48 11.85 -2.96
CA GLY A 424 -8.08 11.65 -4.36
C GLY A 424 -9.01 10.73 -5.15
N GLY A 425 -10.11 10.25 -4.53
CA GLY A 425 -11.12 9.41 -5.18
C GLY A 425 -10.82 7.91 -5.12
N PHE A 426 -11.66 7.16 -5.80
CA PHE A 426 -11.64 5.69 -5.83
C PHE A 426 -11.20 5.16 -7.20
N TYR A 427 -10.87 3.89 -7.28
CA TYR A 427 -10.15 3.19 -8.33
C TYR A 427 -8.67 3.60 -8.41
N HIS A 428 -7.93 2.99 -9.33
CA HIS A 428 -6.49 3.20 -9.48
C HIS A 428 -6.12 4.65 -9.84
N ASP A 429 -6.98 5.34 -10.56
CA ASP A 429 -6.75 6.69 -11.08
C ASP A 429 -7.63 7.79 -10.44
N GLY A 430 -8.44 7.43 -9.43
CA GLY A 430 -9.32 8.38 -8.75
C GLY A 430 -10.50 8.87 -9.60
N ARG A 431 -10.91 8.08 -10.61
CA ARG A 431 -11.99 8.47 -11.55
C ARG A 431 -13.34 8.70 -10.91
N PHE A 432 -13.59 8.06 -9.79
CA PHE A 432 -14.82 8.25 -9.01
C PHE A 432 -14.51 9.08 -7.77
N ALA A 433 -15.13 10.25 -7.67
CA ALA A 433 -14.85 11.20 -6.61
C ALA A 433 -15.19 10.67 -5.21
N ASP A 434 -16.24 9.85 -5.12
CA ASP A 434 -16.76 9.29 -3.89
C ASP A 434 -17.41 7.91 -4.10
N LEU A 435 -17.88 7.31 -3.00
CA LEU A 435 -18.54 5.99 -3.04
C LEU A 435 -19.90 6.02 -3.75
N ALA A 436 -20.58 7.18 -3.77
CA ALA A 436 -21.84 7.31 -4.51
C ALA A 436 -21.60 7.18 -6.02
N ALA A 437 -20.54 7.80 -6.52
CA ALA A 437 -20.15 7.68 -7.92
C ALA A 437 -19.73 6.23 -8.28
N VAL A 438 -19.11 5.48 -7.34
CA VAL A 438 -18.80 4.06 -7.54
C VAL A 438 -20.09 3.22 -7.63
N VAL A 439 -21.05 3.44 -6.74
CA VAL A 439 -22.33 2.71 -6.74
C VAL A 439 -23.12 3.03 -8.00
N GLU A 440 -23.16 4.31 -8.42
CA GLU A 440 -23.81 4.73 -9.67
C GLU A 440 -23.19 4.07 -10.89
N HIS A 441 -21.87 3.98 -10.96
CA HIS A 441 -21.17 3.30 -12.05
C HIS A 441 -21.59 1.83 -12.16
N TYR A 442 -21.62 1.09 -11.06
CA TYR A 442 -21.99 -0.32 -11.08
C TYR A 442 -23.49 -0.53 -11.35
N ASP A 443 -24.36 0.33 -10.79
CA ASP A 443 -25.79 0.30 -11.08
C ASP A 443 -26.05 0.47 -12.59
N ALA A 444 -25.42 1.49 -13.20
CA ALA A 444 -25.56 1.76 -14.62
C ALA A 444 -24.96 0.65 -15.50
N PHE A 445 -23.75 0.20 -15.16
CA PHE A 445 -23.01 -0.78 -15.95
C PHE A 445 -23.66 -2.16 -15.92
N PHE A 446 -24.01 -2.66 -14.74
CA PHE A 446 -24.65 -3.97 -14.58
C PHE A 446 -26.17 -3.93 -14.69
N LYS A 447 -26.77 -2.73 -14.82
CA LYS A 447 -28.22 -2.53 -14.91
C LYS A 447 -28.96 -3.13 -13.72
N LEU A 448 -28.48 -2.81 -12.51
CA LEU A 448 -29.01 -3.38 -11.25
C LEU A 448 -30.42 -2.85 -10.93
N GLY A 449 -30.77 -1.65 -11.44
CA GLY A 449 -32.06 -1.00 -11.22
C GLY A 449 -32.29 -0.59 -9.76
N LEU A 450 -31.23 -0.04 -9.13
CA LEU A 450 -31.31 0.42 -7.76
C LEU A 450 -32.05 1.76 -7.68
N SER A 451 -32.93 1.89 -6.70
CA SER A 451 -33.55 3.19 -6.36
C SER A 451 -32.52 4.14 -5.71
N GLY A 452 -32.86 5.44 -5.58
CA GLY A 452 -32.01 6.40 -4.91
C GLY A 452 -31.73 6.03 -3.45
N ASP A 453 -32.75 5.54 -2.74
CA ASP A 453 -32.62 5.10 -1.34
C ASP A 453 -31.73 3.85 -1.22
N GLU A 454 -31.88 2.88 -2.11
CA GLU A 454 -31.04 1.67 -2.14
C GLU A 454 -29.56 2.01 -2.41
N LYS A 455 -29.28 2.96 -3.32
CA LYS A 455 -27.92 3.46 -3.55
C LYS A 455 -27.36 4.14 -2.31
N ALA A 456 -28.16 4.96 -1.63
CA ALA A 456 -27.75 5.61 -0.39
C ALA A 456 -27.45 4.60 0.73
N ASP A 457 -28.27 3.57 0.89
CA ASP A 457 -28.05 2.50 1.87
C ASP A 457 -26.77 1.71 1.55
N LEU A 458 -26.50 1.37 0.29
CA LEU A 458 -25.23 0.76 -0.14
C LEU A 458 -24.02 1.65 0.20
N VAL A 459 -24.09 2.94 -0.03
CA VAL A 459 -23.02 3.89 0.33
C VAL A 459 -22.78 3.88 1.84
N TRP A 460 -23.85 3.83 2.67
CA TRP A 460 -23.69 3.73 4.11
C TRP A 460 -23.03 2.41 4.55
N TYR A 461 -23.39 1.30 3.90
CA TYR A 461 -22.72 0.02 4.15
C TYR A 461 -21.23 0.09 3.78
N LEU A 462 -20.89 0.59 2.60
CA LEU A 462 -19.49 0.74 2.18
C LEU A 462 -18.69 1.65 3.14
N LYS A 463 -19.30 2.71 3.66
CA LYS A 463 -18.68 3.56 4.69
C LYS A 463 -18.48 2.85 6.03
N SER A 464 -19.21 1.80 6.33
CA SER A 464 -19.08 1.01 7.55
C SER A 464 -17.93 -0.02 7.50
N LEU A 465 -17.39 -0.29 6.30
CA LEU A 465 -16.28 -1.19 6.06
C LEU A 465 -14.94 -0.45 6.22
#